data_51830f302a48f86535f34b4df5216fb6
#
_entry.id   51830f302a48f86535f34b4df5216fb6
#
_cell.length_a   1.000
_cell.length_b   1.000
_cell.length_c   1.000
_cell.angle_alpha   90.00
_cell.angle_beta   90.00
_cell.angle_gamma   90.00
#
_symmetry.space_group_name_H-M   'P 1'
#
loop_
_entity.id
_entity.type
_entity.pdbx_description
1 polymer ?
#
loop_
_entity_poly.entity_id
_entity_poly.type
_entity_poly.pdbx_seq_one_letter_code
_entity_poly.pdbx_strand_id
1 'polypeptide(L)'
;CEKPMAINSAEAKKMLDAAKRTGKKLTIGYQQRWRPDSLYLKEACDNGDLGDIYYGRAIALRRRAVPTWGVFLNEYEQGGGPLIDIGTHALDLTLWMMNNYKPKMVVGNVYKKLGNQERSGNAWGDWDPAQYTVEDSAFGFVTMENGATISVEASWALNIADPNEAVTYL
;
A
#
# COMPACT_ATOMS: atom_id res chain seq x y z
N CYS A 1 -5.74 -1.45 15.56
CA CYS A 1 -5.37 -0.16 14.94
C CYS A 1 -5.69 -0.19 13.47
N GLU A 2 -6.12 0.97 12.91
CA GLU A 2 -6.26 1.12 11.46
C GLU A 2 -4.90 1.11 10.75
N LYS A 3 -4.92 0.85 9.46
CA LYS A 3 -3.74 1.00 8.61
C LYS A 3 -3.52 2.50 8.25
N PRO A 4 -2.30 2.91 7.98
CA PRO A 4 -1.04 2.18 8.21
C PRO A 4 -0.78 2.02 9.72
N MET A 5 0.04 1.03 10.07
CA MET A 5 0.38 0.78 11.48
C MET A 5 0.97 2.02 12.16
N ALA A 6 1.83 2.74 11.47
CA ALA A 6 2.47 3.97 11.93
C ALA A 6 3.07 4.73 10.73
N ILE A 7 3.47 5.96 10.93
CA ILE A 7 4.10 6.81 9.90
C ILE A 7 5.52 6.35 9.48
N ASN A 8 6.18 5.55 10.32
CA ASN A 8 7.49 4.96 10.02
C ASN A 8 7.76 3.72 10.90
N SER A 9 8.82 3.00 10.57
CA SER A 9 9.21 1.76 11.25
C SER A 9 9.59 1.95 12.73
N ALA A 10 10.13 3.10 13.10
CA ALA A 10 10.49 3.38 14.50
C ALA A 10 9.24 3.50 15.38
N GLU A 11 8.21 4.18 14.88
CA GLU A 11 6.93 4.29 15.59
C GLU A 11 6.19 2.94 15.61
N ALA A 12 6.21 2.19 14.51
CA ALA A 12 5.67 0.83 14.47
C ALA A 12 6.34 -0.09 15.51
N LYS A 13 7.66 0.03 15.66
CA LYS A 13 8.40 -0.75 16.65
C LYS A 13 7.96 -0.44 18.10
N LYS A 14 7.67 0.82 18.41
CA LYS A 14 7.14 1.19 19.75
C LYS A 14 5.82 0.49 20.07
N MET A 15 4.93 0.36 19.07
CA MET A 15 3.66 -0.35 19.23
C MET A 15 3.89 -1.85 19.49
N LEU A 16 4.78 -2.48 18.72
CA LEU A 16 5.15 -3.88 18.93
C LEU A 16 5.80 -4.13 20.29
N ASP A 17 6.72 -3.26 20.71
CA ASP A 17 7.38 -3.35 22.02
C ASP A 17 6.37 -3.18 23.16
N ALA A 18 5.39 -2.28 23.00
CA ALA A 18 4.32 -2.12 23.98
C ALA A 18 3.42 -3.36 24.07
N ALA A 19 3.03 -3.94 22.94
CA ALA A 19 2.24 -5.17 22.90
C ALA A 19 2.99 -6.33 23.58
N LYS A 20 4.27 -6.51 23.29
CA LYS A 20 5.13 -7.53 23.92
C LYS A 20 5.25 -7.31 25.44
N ARG A 21 5.55 -6.08 25.87
CA ARG A 21 5.72 -5.73 27.27
C ARG A 21 4.45 -5.94 28.10
N THR A 22 3.29 -5.66 27.53
CA THR A 22 2.01 -5.75 28.23
C THR A 22 1.30 -7.10 28.09
N GLY A 23 1.76 -7.97 27.18
CA GLY A 23 1.08 -9.23 26.82
C GLY A 23 -0.26 -9.01 26.11
N LYS A 24 -0.57 -7.80 25.66
CA LYS A 24 -1.82 -7.48 24.97
C LYS A 24 -1.72 -7.78 23.48
N LYS A 25 -2.84 -8.18 22.89
CA LYS A 25 -2.94 -8.42 21.45
C LYS A 25 -2.94 -7.08 20.70
N LEU A 26 -2.18 -7.04 19.60
CA LEU A 26 -2.18 -5.95 18.64
C LEU A 26 -2.51 -6.52 17.27
N THR A 27 -3.45 -5.91 16.57
CA THR A 27 -3.75 -6.22 15.17
C THR A 27 -3.89 -4.94 14.37
N ILE A 28 -3.53 -4.99 13.10
CA ILE A 28 -3.64 -3.87 12.16
C ILE A 28 -4.73 -4.16 11.15
N GLY A 29 -5.51 -3.15 10.77
CA GLY A 29 -6.71 -3.24 9.95
C GLY A 29 -6.43 -3.51 8.46
N TYR A 30 -5.73 -4.58 8.14
CA TYR A 30 -5.57 -5.06 6.75
C TYR A 30 -6.76 -5.93 6.34
N GLN A 31 -7.93 -5.30 6.19
CA GLN A 31 -9.21 -5.98 5.96
C GLN A 31 -9.27 -6.78 4.65
N GLN A 32 -8.44 -6.45 3.65
CA GLN A 32 -8.40 -7.16 2.38
C GLN A 32 -8.03 -8.65 2.53
N ARG A 33 -7.29 -9.01 3.57
CA ARG A 33 -6.96 -10.41 3.89
C ARG A 33 -8.19 -11.25 4.24
N TRP A 34 -9.27 -10.62 4.74
CA TRP A 34 -10.46 -11.31 5.25
C TRP A 34 -11.60 -11.40 4.23
N ARG A 35 -11.36 -10.98 3.00
CA ARG A 35 -12.32 -11.17 1.91
C ARG A 35 -12.37 -12.65 1.51
N PRO A 36 -13.54 -13.16 1.12
CA PRO A 36 -13.67 -14.58 0.72
C PRO A 36 -12.75 -14.98 -0.43
N ASP A 37 -12.60 -14.11 -1.43
CA ASP A 37 -11.69 -14.30 -2.58
C ASP A 37 -10.21 -14.34 -2.15
N SER A 38 -9.82 -13.46 -1.22
CA SER A 38 -8.47 -13.44 -0.67
C SER A 38 -8.16 -14.69 0.15
N LEU A 39 -9.11 -15.15 0.97
CA LEU A 39 -8.95 -16.38 1.77
C LEU A 39 -8.82 -17.60 0.87
N TYR A 40 -9.65 -17.69 -0.18
CA TYR A 40 -9.58 -18.78 -1.15
C TYR A 40 -8.23 -18.83 -1.89
N LEU A 41 -7.77 -17.67 -2.40
CA LEU A 41 -6.47 -17.61 -3.06
C LEU A 41 -5.33 -17.92 -2.09
N LYS A 42 -5.41 -17.46 -0.84
CA LYS A 42 -4.42 -17.77 0.19
C LYS A 42 -4.31 -19.27 0.46
N GLU A 43 -5.46 -19.96 0.55
CA GLU A 43 -5.50 -21.41 0.71
C GLU A 43 -4.81 -22.12 -0.47
N ALA A 44 -5.09 -21.70 -1.71
CA ALA A 44 -4.42 -22.24 -2.90
C ALA A 44 -2.90 -22.02 -2.88
N CYS A 45 -2.47 -20.82 -2.46
CA CYS A 45 -1.04 -20.53 -2.30
C CYS A 45 -0.39 -21.42 -1.23
N ASP A 46 -1.05 -21.60 -0.08
CA ASP A 46 -0.51 -22.39 1.03
C ASP A 46 -0.47 -23.90 0.71
N ASN A 47 -1.41 -24.39 -0.10
CA ASN A 47 -1.44 -25.76 -0.60
C ASN A 47 -0.39 -26.02 -1.69
N GLY A 48 0.22 -24.98 -2.26
CA GLY A 48 1.18 -25.07 -3.35
C GLY A 48 0.55 -25.26 -4.73
N ASP A 49 -0.75 -24.97 -4.88
CA ASP A 49 -1.49 -25.15 -6.16
C ASP A 49 -0.93 -24.23 -7.26
N LEU A 50 -0.31 -23.10 -6.89
CA LEU A 50 0.32 -22.17 -7.81
C LEU A 50 1.82 -22.47 -8.06
N GLY A 51 2.37 -23.48 -7.40
CA GLY A 51 3.80 -23.81 -7.47
C GLY A 51 4.69 -22.75 -6.82
N ASP A 52 5.86 -22.50 -7.40
CA ASP A 52 6.82 -21.51 -6.91
C ASP A 52 6.41 -20.10 -7.39
N ILE A 53 5.94 -19.30 -6.47
CA ILE A 53 5.52 -17.92 -6.78
C ILE A 53 6.77 -17.03 -6.80
N TYR A 54 7.30 -16.80 -7.99
CA TYR A 54 8.52 -16.01 -8.23
C TYR A 54 8.24 -14.57 -8.66
N TYR A 55 7.00 -14.23 -8.95
CA TYR A 55 6.59 -12.88 -9.35
C TYR A 55 5.23 -12.51 -8.74
N GLY A 56 5.11 -11.26 -8.28
CA GLY A 56 3.86 -10.69 -7.79
C GLY A 56 3.68 -9.25 -8.24
N ARG A 57 2.43 -8.81 -8.37
CA ARG A 57 2.09 -7.40 -8.63
C ARG A 57 1.17 -6.89 -7.54
N ALA A 58 1.61 -5.86 -6.84
CA ALA A 58 0.82 -5.12 -5.85
C ALA A 58 0.31 -3.82 -6.50
N ILE A 59 -0.98 -3.78 -6.82
CA ILE A 59 -1.58 -2.68 -7.58
C ILE A 59 -2.63 -1.95 -6.74
N ALA A 60 -2.45 -0.64 -6.60
CA ALA A 60 -3.38 0.26 -5.94
C ALA A 60 -3.51 1.57 -6.73
N LEU A 61 -4.29 1.52 -7.80
CA LEU A 61 -4.42 2.60 -8.77
C LEU A 61 -5.84 3.14 -8.80
N ARG A 62 -6.01 4.43 -8.54
CA ARG A 62 -7.26 5.18 -8.68
C ARG A 62 -7.22 6.09 -9.89
N ARG A 63 -8.40 6.35 -10.43
CA ARG A 63 -8.61 7.37 -11.45
C ARG A 63 -9.19 8.62 -10.81
N ARG A 64 -8.33 9.66 -10.57
CA ARG A 64 -8.72 10.96 -10.02
C ARG A 64 -9.55 10.86 -8.72
N ALA A 65 -9.05 10.11 -7.75
CA ALA A 65 -9.67 9.89 -6.46
C ALA A 65 -8.67 10.15 -5.31
N VAL A 66 -8.17 11.38 -5.27
CA VAL A 66 -7.34 11.89 -4.18
C VAL A 66 -8.22 12.15 -2.97
N PRO A 67 -7.92 11.60 -1.79
CA PRO A 67 -8.66 11.89 -0.57
C PRO A 67 -8.38 13.33 -0.11
N THR A 68 -9.44 14.13 -0.03
CA THR A 68 -9.36 15.57 0.32
C THR A 68 -9.75 15.87 1.75
N TRP A 69 -9.93 14.85 2.58
CA TRP A 69 -10.34 14.97 3.99
C TRP A 69 -9.24 14.47 4.94
N GLY A 70 -9.39 14.80 6.22
CA GLY A 70 -8.47 14.37 7.26
C GLY A 70 -7.04 14.87 7.02
N VAL A 71 -6.07 13.98 7.22
CA VAL A 71 -4.64 14.30 7.15
C VAL A 71 -3.93 13.71 5.92
N PHE A 72 -4.67 13.13 4.97
CA PHE A 72 -4.11 12.37 3.83
C PHE A 72 -3.10 13.15 2.99
N LEU A 73 -3.26 14.46 2.88
CA LEU A 73 -2.39 15.32 2.08
C LEU A 73 -1.17 15.87 2.84
N ASN A 74 -1.11 15.60 4.14
CA ASN A 74 -0.04 16.09 5.02
C ASN A 74 1.00 15.00 5.28
N GLU A 75 2.22 15.15 4.72
CA GLU A 75 3.29 14.17 4.85
C GLU A 75 3.73 13.94 6.31
N TYR A 76 3.73 14.99 7.13
CA TYR A 76 4.13 14.88 8.53
C TYR A 76 3.17 14.02 9.37
N GLU A 77 1.86 14.15 9.13
CA GLU A 77 0.85 13.43 9.90
C GLU A 77 0.51 12.07 9.32
N GLN A 78 0.49 11.93 7.98
CA GLN A 78 0.13 10.71 7.26
C GLN A 78 1.35 9.79 7.03
N GLY A 79 2.56 10.34 6.89
CA GLY A 79 3.77 9.59 6.58
C GLY A 79 4.04 9.39 5.09
N GLY A 80 3.13 9.77 4.20
CA GLY A 80 3.22 9.67 2.75
C GLY A 80 1.86 9.66 2.07
N GLY A 81 1.84 9.59 0.75
CA GLY A 81 0.64 9.63 -0.08
C GLY A 81 0.07 8.24 -0.42
N PRO A 82 -0.25 7.97 -1.72
CA PRO A 82 -0.91 6.73 -2.13
C PRO A 82 -0.13 5.45 -1.81
N LEU A 83 1.20 5.50 -1.70
CA LEU A 83 1.96 4.31 -1.36
C LEU A 83 1.62 3.81 0.04
N ILE A 84 1.57 4.70 1.03
CA ILE A 84 1.26 4.35 2.42
C ILE A 84 -0.26 4.26 2.67
N ASP A 85 -1.09 4.95 1.88
CA ASP A 85 -2.54 4.89 2.02
C ASP A 85 -3.15 3.63 1.39
N ILE A 86 -3.08 3.50 0.07
CA ILE A 86 -3.71 2.39 -0.66
C ILE A 86 -2.71 1.32 -1.10
N GLY A 87 -1.46 1.70 -1.42
CA GLY A 87 -0.40 0.79 -1.82
C GLY A 87 -0.06 -0.23 -0.73
N THR A 88 -0.16 0.18 0.53
CA THR A 88 0.04 -0.71 1.68
C THR A 88 -0.93 -1.89 1.70
N HIS A 89 -2.19 -1.72 1.25
CA HIS A 89 -3.15 -2.82 1.15
C HIS A 89 -2.76 -3.85 0.10
N ALA A 90 -2.37 -3.38 -1.09
CA ALA A 90 -1.96 -4.26 -2.18
C ALA A 90 -0.65 -4.99 -1.86
N LEU A 91 0.33 -4.27 -1.31
CA LEU A 91 1.62 -4.83 -0.92
C LEU A 91 1.46 -5.85 0.22
N ASP A 92 0.68 -5.53 1.24
CA ASP A 92 0.36 -6.44 2.34
C ASP A 92 -0.26 -7.73 1.83
N LEU A 93 -1.26 -7.62 0.94
CA LEU A 93 -1.94 -8.76 0.36
C LEU A 93 -0.97 -9.63 -0.45
N THR A 94 -0.12 -9.02 -1.29
CA THR A 94 0.88 -9.72 -2.11
C THR A 94 1.90 -10.46 -1.25
N LEU A 95 2.49 -9.79 -0.25
CA LEU A 95 3.44 -10.40 0.68
C LEU A 95 2.81 -11.57 1.47
N TRP A 96 1.55 -11.41 1.87
CA TRP A 96 0.81 -12.43 2.60
C TRP A 96 0.52 -13.65 1.73
N MET A 97 0.07 -13.47 0.48
CA MET A 97 -0.13 -14.55 -0.48
C MET A 97 1.15 -15.32 -0.75
N MET A 98 2.27 -14.61 -1.00
CA MET A 98 3.58 -15.21 -1.25
C MET A 98 4.24 -15.80 0.00
N ASN A 99 3.70 -15.54 1.19
CA ASN A 99 4.32 -15.86 2.49
C ASN A 99 5.80 -15.44 2.54
N ASN A 100 6.12 -14.27 1.98
CA ASN A 100 7.49 -13.81 1.81
C ASN A 100 7.62 -12.34 2.27
N TYR A 101 8.34 -12.13 3.37
CA TYR A 101 8.53 -10.83 4.02
C TYR A 101 9.99 -10.41 4.11
N LYS A 102 10.85 -10.97 3.26
CA LYS A 102 12.30 -10.72 3.28
C LYS A 102 12.75 -9.98 2.02
N PRO A 103 12.60 -8.64 1.97
CA PRO A 103 13.10 -7.86 0.85
C PRO A 103 14.63 -7.80 0.88
N LYS A 104 15.24 -7.95 -0.30
CA LYS A 104 16.69 -7.80 -0.53
C LYS A 104 17.03 -6.43 -1.08
N MET A 105 16.23 -5.95 -2.02
CA MET A 105 16.45 -4.68 -2.70
C MET A 105 15.13 -4.04 -3.08
N VAL A 106 15.05 -2.74 -2.99
CA VAL A 106 13.91 -1.93 -3.43
C VAL A 106 14.43 -0.84 -4.37
N VAL A 107 13.79 -0.71 -5.54
CA VAL A 107 14.07 0.35 -6.51
C VAL A 107 12.75 0.96 -6.94
N GLY A 108 12.64 2.28 -6.89
CA GLY A 108 11.40 2.95 -7.29
C GLY A 108 11.52 4.48 -7.27
N ASN A 109 10.45 5.10 -7.73
CA ASN A 109 10.31 6.55 -7.74
C ASN A 109 8.94 6.95 -7.21
N VAL A 110 8.90 8.11 -6.58
CA VAL A 110 7.67 8.82 -6.19
C VAL A 110 7.52 10.08 -7.04
N TYR A 111 6.28 10.48 -7.27
CA TYR A 111 5.96 11.63 -8.10
C TYR A 111 5.00 12.56 -7.38
N LYS A 112 5.23 13.88 -7.51
CA LYS A 112 4.35 14.96 -7.07
C LYS A 112 3.98 15.77 -8.32
N LYS A 113 2.97 15.34 -9.08
CA LYS A 113 2.57 15.94 -10.36
C LYS A 113 1.23 16.65 -10.33
N LEU A 114 0.39 16.32 -9.36
CA LEU A 114 -0.97 16.84 -9.25
C LEU A 114 -1.15 17.81 -8.08
N GLY A 115 -0.43 17.61 -6.99
CA GLY A 115 -0.64 18.33 -5.73
C GLY A 115 -0.60 19.85 -5.86
N ASN A 116 0.21 20.38 -6.77
CA ASN A 116 0.37 21.81 -7.03
C ASN A 116 -0.64 22.38 -8.06
N GLN A 117 -1.60 21.57 -8.54
CA GLN A 117 -2.59 22.02 -9.52
C GLN A 117 -3.89 22.43 -8.79
N GLU A 118 -4.41 23.62 -9.13
CA GLU A 118 -5.64 24.16 -8.53
C GLU A 118 -6.93 23.46 -9.02
N ARG A 119 -6.90 22.85 -10.20
CA ARG A 119 -8.06 22.20 -10.81
C ARG A 119 -7.66 20.85 -11.40
N SER A 120 -8.05 19.80 -10.74
CA SER A 120 -7.67 18.44 -11.12
C SER A 120 -8.80 17.57 -11.64
N GLY A 121 -10.06 17.99 -11.48
CA GLY A 121 -11.23 17.16 -11.78
C GLY A 121 -11.28 15.93 -10.88
N ASN A 122 -11.01 16.11 -9.60
CA ASN A 122 -11.01 15.04 -8.59
C ASN A 122 -12.44 14.64 -8.22
N ALA A 123 -12.69 13.34 -8.02
CA ALA A 123 -13.99 12.79 -7.68
C ALA A 123 -14.50 13.24 -6.30
N TRP A 124 -13.59 13.57 -5.38
CA TRP A 124 -13.92 13.95 -3.99
C TRP A 124 -13.69 15.43 -3.67
N GLY A 125 -13.76 16.26 -4.70
CA GLY A 125 -13.62 17.71 -4.56
C GLY A 125 -12.16 18.19 -4.70
N ASP A 126 -12.01 19.50 -4.62
CA ASP A 126 -10.73 20.17 -4.76
C ASP A 126 -9.92 20.10 -3.47
N TRP A 127 -8.61 20.25 -3.60
CA TRP A 127 -7.68 20.40 -2.48
C TRP A 127 -7.02 21.77 -2.49
N ASP A 128 -6.44 22.14 -1.36
CA ASP A 128 -5.54 23.29 -1.27
C ASP A 128 -4.13 22.85 -1.64
N PRO A 129 -3.55 23.35 -2.75
CA PRO A 129 -2.20 22.99 -3.16
C PRO A 129 -1.13 23.28 -2.11
N ALA A 130 -1.35 24.27 -1.24
CA ALA A 130 -0.40 24.60 -0.17
C ALA A 130 -0.35 23.52 0.94
N GLN A 131 -1.40 22.73 1.07
CA GLN A 131 -1.49 21.64 2.04
C GLN A 131 -1.11 20.27 1.46
N TYR A 132 -0.93 20.17 0.14
CA TYR A 132 -0.59 18.92 -0.53
C TYR A 132 0.92 18.67 -0.52
N THR A 133 1.41 17.98 0.50
CA THR A 133 2.85 17.79 0.72
C THR A 133 3.36 16.39 0.40
N VAL A 134 2.46 15.41 0.19
CA VAL A 134 2.78 14.01 -0.13
C VAL A 134 2.99 13.78 -1.63
N GLU A 135 3.48 12.60 -1.98
CA GLU A 135 3.45 12.12 -3.38
C GLU A 135 2.01 11.83 -3.83
N ASP A 136 1.75 11.89 -5.14
CA ASP A 136 0.50 11.49 -5.77
C ASP A 136 0.59 10.15 -6.51
N SER A 137 1.80 9.65 -6.72
CA SER A 137 2.08 8.37 -7.36
C SER A 137 3.43 7.79 -6.90
N ALA A 138 3.49 6.46 -6.82
CA ALA A 138 4.71 5.69 -6.53
C ALA A 138 4.75 4.42 -7.36
N PHE A 139 5.89 4.14 -7.97
CA PHE A 139 6.12 2.94 -8.79
C PHE A 139 7.48 2.35 -8.49
N GLY A 140 7.56 1.03 -8.38
CA GLY A 140 8.82 0.38 -8.10
C GLY A 140 8.80 -1.13 -8.15
N PHE A 141 9.95 -1.71 -7.83
CA PHE A 141 10.17 -3.14 -7.72
C PHE A 141 10.83 -3.49 -6.40
N VAL A 142 10.44 -4.63 -5.85
CA VAL A 142 11.06 -5.25 -4.69
C VAL A 142 11.59 -6.60 -5.12
N THR A 143 12.91 -6.81 -5.01
CA THR A 143 13.52 -8.13 -5.13
C THR A 143 13.61 -8.75 -3.75
N MET A 144 13.10 -9.95 -3.60
CA MET A 144 13.11 -10.70 -2.35
C MET A 144 14.38 -11.53 -2.19
N GLU A 145 14.72 -11.96 -0.96
CA GLU A 145 15.93 -12.77 -0.71
C GLU A 145 15.93 -14.11 -1.47
N ASN A 146 14.76 -14.72 -1.69
CA ASN A 146 14.61 -15.94 -2.48
C ASN A 146 14.66 -15.74 -4.00
N GLY A 147 14.86 -14.50 -4.47
CA GLY A 147 14.92 -14.16 -5.89
C GLY A 147 13.58 -13.75 -6.50
N ALA A 148 12.46 -13.91 -5.80
CA ALA A 148 11.17 -13.44 -6.28
C ALA A 148 11.15 -11.91 -6.44
N THR A 149 10.32 -11.42 -7.38
CA THR A 149 10.17 -9.98 -7.65
C THR A 149 8.72 -9.55 -7.46
N ILE A 150 8.52 -8.41 -6.81
CA ILE A 150 7.20 -7.77 -6.68
C ILE A 150 7.25 -6.41 -7.38
N SER A 151 6.36 -6.16 -8.35
CA SER A 151 6.10 -4.80 -8.82
C SER A 151 5.10 -4.11 -7.90
N VAL A 152 5.34 -2.84 -7.60
CA VAL A 152 4.47 -2.03 -6.74
C VAL A 152 4.02 -0.80 -7.51
N GLU A 153 2.71 -0.61 -7.59
CA GLU A 153 2.08 0.49 -8.29
C GLU A 153 1.03 1.13 -7.39
N ALA A 154 1.24 2.38 -7.01
CA ALA A 154 0.27 3.12 -6.19
C ALA A 154 0.07 4.53 -6.73
N SER A 155 -1.19 4.92 -6.94
CA SER A 155 -1.54 6.29 -7.33
C SER A 155 -2.98 6.62 -7.01
N TRP A 156 -3.21 7.85 -6.58
CA TRP A 156 -4.57 8.36 -6.38
C TRP A 156 -5.22 8.90 -7.67
N ALA A 157 -4.41 9.19 -8.69
CA ALA A 157 -4.97 9.91 -9.84
C ALA A 157 -4.19 9.68 -11.14
N LEU A 158 -4.33 8.50 -11.72
CA LEU A 158 -3.83 8.22 -13.06
C LEU A 158 -4.95 8.37 -14.11
N ASN A 159 -4.57 8.74 -15.33
CA ASN A 159 -5.47 8.68 -16.49
C ASN A 159 -5.54 7.26 -17.05
N ILE A 160 -6.21 6.37 -16.33
CA ILE A 160 -6.41 4.96 -16.67
C ILE A 160 -7.89 4.67 -16.91
N ALA A 161 -8.18 3.65 -17.73
CA ALA A 161 -9.55 3.21 -17.99
C ALA A 161 -10.09 2.43 -16.79
N ASP A 162 -9.32 1.48 -16.28
CA ASP A 162 -9.73 0.52 -15.27
C ASP A 162 -8.93 0.75 -13.97
N PRO A 163 -9.51 1.42 -12.97
CA PRO A 163 -8.88 1.53 -11.65
C PRO A 163 -8.83 0.16 -10.98
N ASN A 164 -7.69 -0.13 -10.35
CA ASN A 164 -7.46 -1.37 -9.62
C ASN A 164 -6.97 -1.04 -8.22
N GLU A 165 -7.84 -1.08 -7.24
CA GLU A 165 -7.52 -0.75 -5.86
C GLU A 165 -7.36 -2.02 -5.02
N ALA A 166 -6.20 -2.18 -4.38
CA ALA A 166 -5.83 -3.30 -3.54
C ALA A 166 -5.93 -4.68 -4.26
N VAL A 167 -5.33 -4.76 -5.44
CA VAL A 167 -5.28 -5.98 -6.25
C VAL A 167 -3.89 -6.59 -6.20
N THR A 168 -3.84 -7.92 -6.13
CA THR A 168 -2.60 -8.70 -6.29
C THR A 168 -2.73 -9.66 -7.47
N TYR A 169 -1.64 -9.82 -8.21
CA TYR A 169 -1.46 -10.89 -9.21
C TYR A 169 -0.23 -11.70 -8.81
N LEU A 170 -0.31 -12.99 -9.05
CA LEU A 170 0.74 -13.96 -8.71
C LEU A 170 1.02 -14.86 -9.91
#